data_334c3e477d7ca4362d7d6afaf1d6575a
#
_entry.id   334c3e477d7ca4362d7d6afaf1d6575a
#
_cell.length_a   1.000
_cell.length_b   1.000
_cell.length_c   1.000
_cell.angle_alpha   90.00
_cell.angle_beta   90.00
_cell.angle_gamma   90.00
#
_symmetry.space_group_name_H-M   'P 1'
#
loop_
_entity.id
_entity.type
_entity.pdbx_description
1 polymer ?
#
loop_
_entity_poly.entity_id
_entity_poly.type
_entity_poly.pdbx_seq_one_letter_code
_entity_poly.pdbx_strand_id
1 'polypeptide(L)'
;MSQAYSAWVAENLPKAKVVFDHFHLAKAMIEKMDHVCRREMAKLDYEAKRTIKGHRFVFMRNEENLDAKGQRILGELRASNLQLADAHMLKEQLRRVYTFCETRYDAKSALEDWCQAARASGIFEMCQMANMVEKHLEGILGYWDFGHANSGSAEGFNTKVRLLMKQSYGLRDFKYLKLKIMDLPSRKIRVSI
;
A
#
# COMPACT_ATOMS: atom_id res chain seq x y z
N MET A 1 -2.46 -8.66 2.11
CA MET A 1 -3.91 -8.94 2.35
C MET A 1 -4.05 -10.40 2.77
N SER A 2 -4.73 -10.67 3.88
CA SER A 2 -4.82 -12.04 4.42
C SER A 2 -5.94 -12.81 3.74
N GLN A 3 -5.61 -13.86 3.00
CA GLN A 3 -6.59 -14.75 2.35
C GLN A 3 -7.51 -15.41 3.38
N ALA A 4 -6.94 -15.82 4.53
CA ALA A 4 -7.72 -16.44 5.62
C ALA A 4 -8.79 -15.49 6.18
N TYR A 5 -8.47 -14.18 6.31
CA TYR A 5 -9.44 -13.19 6.76
C TYR A 5 -10.57 -13.00 5.74
N SER A 6 -10.22 -12.87 4.46
CA SER A 6 -11.23 -12.69 3.40
C SER A 6 -12.14 -13.93 3.25
N ALA A 7 -11.58 -15.13 3.37
CA ALA A 7 -12.36 -16.37 3.35
C ALA A 7 -13.31 -16.45 4.55
N TRP A 8 -12.83 -16.16 5.75
CA TRP A 8 -13.66 -16.13 6.95
C TRP A 8 -14.82 -15.12 6.86
N VAL A 9 -14.53 -13.91 6.34
CA VAL A 9 -15.58 -12.88 6.15
C VAL A 9 -16.63 -13.35 5.14
N ALA A 10 -16.22 -13.95 4.03
CA ALA A 10 -17.13 -14.47 3.02
C ALA A 10 -18.06 -15.56 3.58
N GLU A 11 -17.54 -16.43 4.45
CA GLU A 11 -18.29 -17.52 5.07
C GLU A 11 -19.24 -17.03 6.18
N ASN A 12 -18.76 -16.14 7.05
CA ASN A 12 -19.46 -15.78 8.28
C ASN A 12 -20.24 -14.46 8.19
N LEU A 13 -19.90 -13.60 7.23
CA LEU A 13 -20.51 -12.28 7.03
C LEU A 13 -20.87 -12.04 5.54
N PRO A 14 -21.81 -12.80 4.97
CA PRO A 14 -22.06 -12.78 3.52
C PRO A 14 -22.57 -11.43 2.98
N LYS A 15 -23.08 -10.56 3.85
CA LYS A 15 -23.51 -9.19 3.49
C LYS A 15 -22.38 -8.15 3.62
N ALA A 16 -21.23 -8.51 4.21
CA ALA A 16 -20.13 -7.60 4.38
C ALA A 16 -19.32 -7.49 3.08
N LYS A 17 -18.92 -6.28 2.75
CA LYS A 17 -17.98 -6.02 1.67
C LYS A 17 -16.57 -5.84 2.24
N VAL A 18 -15.61 -6.54 1.67
CA VAL A 18 -14.19 -6.39 2.04
C VAL A 18 -13.60 -5.22 1.28
N VAL A 19 -13.22 -4.17 1.98
CA VAL A 19 -12.52 -3.02 1.42
C VAL A 19 -11.05 -3.12 1.75
N PHE A 20 -10.20 -2.93 0.73
CA PHE A 20 -8.76 -2.92 0.93
C PHE A 20 -8.26 -1.49 1.14
N ASP A 21 -7.58 -1.29 2.25
CA ASP A 21 -6.95 -0.03 2.57
C ASP A 21 -5.84 0.30 1.55
N HIS A 22 -5.87 1.53 1.04
CA HIS A 22 -4.88 2.04 0.10
C HIS A 22 -3.43 1.97 0.64
N PHE A 23 -3.23 2.02 1.96
CA PHE A 23 -1.90 1.83 2.57
C PHE A 23 -1.31 0.45 2.29
N HIS A 24 -2.14 -0.59 2.21
CA HIS A 24 -1.65 -1.92 1.87
C HIS A 24 -1.16 -2.00 0.43
N LEU A 25 -1.84 -1.31 -0.50
CA LEU A 25 -1.43 -1.22 -1.88
C LEU A 25 -0.14 -0.39 -2.02
N ALA A 26 -0.08 0.75 -1.36
CA ALA A 26 1.11 1.61 -1.33
C ALA A 26 2.32 0.87 -0.74
N LYS A 27 2.14 0.15 0.35
CA LYS A 27 3.19 -0.67 0.97
C LYS A 27 3.70 -1.75 0.00
N ALA A 28 2.78 -2.48 -0.64
CA ALA A 28 3.14 -3.51 -1.62
C ALA A 28 3.92 -2.91 -2.80
N MET A 29 3.52 -1.73 -3.29
CA MET A 29 4.23 -1.02 -4.35
C MET A 29 5.65 -0.62 -3.92
N ILE A 30 5.82 -0.10 -2.70
CA ILE A 30 7.14 0.24 -2.15
C ILE A 30 8.04 -1.01 -2.06
N GLU A 31 7.49 -2.14 -1.60
CA GLU A 31 8.23 -3.40 -1.56
C GLU A 31 8.67 -3.85 -2.96
N LYS A 32 7.79 -3.76 -3.96
CA LYS A 32 8.14 -4.06 -5.35
C LYS A 32 9.21 -3.11 -5.89
N MET A 33 9.08 -1.82 -5.62
CA MET A 33 10.08 -0.83 -6.00
C MET A 33 11.46 -1.12 -5.36
N ASP A 34 11.50 -1.52 -4.08
CA ASP A 34 12.76 -1.92 -3.42
C ASP A 34 13.40 -3.13 -4.12
N HIS A 35 12.59 -4.12 -4.54
CA HIS A 35 13.09 -5.27 -5.30
C HIS A 35 13.67 -4.86 -6.65
N VAL A 36 13.00 -3.98 -7.41
CA VAL A 36 13.55 -3.44 -8.67
C VAL A 36 14.88 -2.74 -8.41
N CYS A 37 14.94 -1.86 -7.41
CA CYS A 37 16.18 -1.16 -7.04
C CYS A 37 17.32 -2.13 -6.74
N ARG A 38 17.07 -3.15 -5.93
CA ARG A 38 18.10 -4.15 -5.58
C ARG A 38 18.56 -4.94 -6.80
N ARG A 39 17.63 -5.36 -7.66
CA ARG A 39 17.96 -6.10 -8.88
C ARG A 39 18.78 -5.26 -9.85
N GLU A 40 18.38 -4.02 -10.10
CA GLU A 40 19.12 -3.13 -10.99
C GLU A 40 20.49 -2.74 -10.42
N MET A 41 20.56 -2.47 -9.13
CA MET A 41 21.85 -2.22 -8.46
C MET A 41 22.79 -3.43 -8.51
N ALA A 42 22.27 -4.67 -8.52
CA ALA A 42 23.11 -5.86 -8.61
C ALA A 42 23.87 -5.96 -9.96
N LYS A 43 23.32 -5.36 -11.01
CA LYS A 43 23.91 -5.33 -12.36
C LYS A 43 25.05 -4.33 -12.53
N LEU A 44 25.18 -3.36 -11.61
CA LEU A 44 26.16 -2.29 -11.69
C LEU A 44 27.54 -2.74 -11.21
N ASP A 45 28.59 -2.06 -11.67
CA ASP A 45 29.94 -2.21 -11.14
C ASP A 45 30.09 -1.62 -9.71
N TYR A 46 31.26 -1.77 -9.11
CA TYR A 46 31.50 -1.35 -7.74
C TYR A 46 31.37 0.18 -7.56
N GLU A 47 31.88 0.98 -8.48
CA GLU A 47 31.87 2.45 -8.39
C GLU A 47 30.46 2.99 -8.56
N ALA A 48 29.72 2.50 -9.56
CA ALA A 48 28.31 2.87 -9.75
C ALA A 48 27.44 2.43 -8.57
N LYS A 49 27.69 1.24 -8.00
CA LYS A 49 27.02 0.81 -6.76
C LYS A 49 27.24 1.76 -5.61
N ARG A 50 28.47 2.24 -5.43
CA ARG A 50 28.83 3.16 -4.35
C ARG A 50 28.08 4.48 -4.47
N THR A 51 27.93 5.00 -5.68
CA THR A 51 27.20 6.24 -5.96
C THR A 51 25.72 6.08 -5.65
N ILE A 52 25.11 4.94 -5.96
CA ILE A 52 23.67 4.70 -5.81
C ILE A 52 23.29 4.17 -4.40
N LYS A 53 24.23 3.48 -3.72
CA LYS A 53 23.99 2.76 -2.46
C LYS A 53 23.44 3.60 -1.31
N GLY A 54 23.45 4.86 -1.31
CA GLY A 54 22.80 5.70 -0.27
C GLY A 54 21.47 6.28 -0.72
N HIS A 55 21.13 6.14 -2.01
CA HIS A 55 20.08 6.94 -2.62
C HIS A 55 18.83 6.13 -3.03
N ARG A 56 18.82 4.80 -2.85
CA ARG A 56 17.64 3.97 -3.19
C ARG A 56 16.35 4.43 -2.53
N PHE A 57 16.43 5.00 -1.34
CA PHE A 57 15.28 5.51 -0.61
C PHE A 57 14.56 6.68 -1.29
N VAL A 58 15.25 7.36 -2.23
CA VAL A 58 14.63 8.41 -3.05
C VAL A 58 13.49 7.84 -3.89
N PHE A 59 13.65 6.61 -4.42
CA PHE A 59 12.59 5.93 -5.18
C PHE A 59 11.42 5.47 -4.32
N MET A 60 11.61 5.29 -3.00
CA MET A 60 10.54 4.85 -2.09
C MET A 60 9.67 6.01 -1.63
N ARG A 61 10.19 7.23 -1.62
CA ARG A 61 9.44 8.43 -1.25
C ARG A 61 8.55 8.90 -2.39
N ASN A 62 7.51 9.66 -2.07
CA ASN A 62 6.74 10.39 -3.05
C ASN A 62 7.60 11.54 -3.59
N GLU A 63 7.54 11.77 -4.89
CA GLU A 63 8.38 12.76 -5.57
C GLU A 63 8.17 14.17 -5.01
N GLU A 64 6.94 14.51 -4.65
CA GLU A 64 6.56 15.79 -4.04
C GLU A 64 7.16 16.04 -2.64
N ASN A 65 7.54 14.96 -1.94
CA ASN A 65 8.12 15.02 -0.59
C ASN A 65 9.66 14.99 -0.61
N LEU A 66 10.26 15.07 -1.78
CA LEU A 66 11.71 15.17 -1.93
C LEU A 66 12.17 16.62 -1.85
N ASP A 67 13.21 16.86 -1.08
CA ASP A 67 13.94 18.14 -1.12
C ASP A 67 14.69 18.33 -2.46
N ALA A 68 15.22 19.49 -2.71
CA ALA A 68 15.93 19.82 -3.95
C ALA A 68 17.12 18.86 -4.23
N LYS A 69 17.79 18.39 -3.18
CA LYS A 69 18.84 17.38 -3.30
C LYS A 69 18.30 16.03 -3.73
N GLY A 70 17.19 15.58 -3.12
CA GLY A 70 16.52 14.33 -3.48
C GLY A 70 15.99 14.33 -4.90
N GLN A 71 15.40 15.44 -5.36
CA GLN A 71 14.92 15.59 -6.74
C GLN A 71 16.06 15.51 -7.76
N ARG A 72 17.19 16.16 -7.50
CA ARG A 72 18.37 16.06 -8.37
C ARG A 72 18.89 14.64 -8.46
N ILE A 73 19.04 13.95 -7.32
CA ILE A 73 19.48 12.55 -7.26
C ILE A 73 18.50 11.65 -8.02
N LEU A 74 17.19 11.84 -7.84
CA LEU A 74 16.17 11.09 -8.56
C LEU A 74 16.32 11.27 -10.08
N GLY A 75 16.53 12.51 -10.54
CA GLY A 75 16.76 12.83 -11.95
C GLY A 75 18.00 12.14 -12.54
N GLU A 76 19.11 12.19 -11.83
CA GLU A 76 20.36 11.52 -12.22
C GLU A 76 20.19 9.99 -12.30
N LEU A 77 19.51 9.39 -11.32
CA LEU A 77 19.28 7.95 -11.29
C LEU A 77 18.28 7.49 -12.38
N ARG A 78 17.26 8.28 -12.66
CA ARG A 78 16.32 8.02 -13.78
C ARG A 78 17.05 8.09 -15.13
N ALA A 79 17.92 9.06 -15.31
CA ALA A 79 18.70 9.20 -16.54
C ALA A 79 19.72 8.05 -16.74
N SER A 80 20.20 7.47 -15.66
CA SER A 80 21.21 6.38 -15.70
C SER A 80 20.60 4.98 -15.87
N ASN A 81 19.32 4.78 -15.53
CA ASN A 81 18.68 3.47 -15.58
C ASN A 81 17.21 3.57 -15.95
N LEU A 82 16.89 3.17 -17.18
CA LEU A 82 15.54 3.23 -17.75
C LEU A 82 14.54 2.39 -16.94
N GLN A 83 14.91 1.18 -16.50
CA GLN A 83 14.00 0.32 -15.74
C GLN A 83 13.64 0.93 -14.38
N LEU A 84 14.58 1.60 -13.71
CA LEU A 84 14.29 2.34 -12.48
C LEU A 84 13.40 3.55 -12.74
N ALA A 85 13.61 4.25 -13.87
CA ALA A 85 12.76 5.37 -14.28
C ALA A 85 11.32 4.92 -14.51
N ASP A 86 11.13 3.87 -15.30
CA ASP A 86 9.81 3.31 -15.63
C ASP A 86 9.09 2.78 -14.39
N ALA A 87 9.80 2.02 -13.53
CA ALA A 87 9.23 1.52 -12.30
C ALA A 87 8.79 2.65 -11.35
N HIS A 88 9.59 3.72 -11.24
CA HIS A 88 9.24 4.87 -10.43
C HIS A 88 8.06 5.65 -11.01
N MET A 89 8.00 5.81 -12.33
CA MET A 89 6.85 6.43 -13.00
C MET A 89 5.57 5.65 -12.73
N LEU A 90 5.60 4.33 -12.86
CA LEU A 90 4.47 3.46 -12.54
C LEU A 90 4.05 3.56 -11.06
N LYS A 91 5.01 3.67 -10.13
CA LYS A 91 4.71 3.90 -8.71
C LYS A 91 3.94 5.22 -8.50
N GLU A 92 4.41 6.30 -9.10
CA GLU A 92 3.76 7.60 -8.99
C GLU A 92 2.39 7.62 -9.67
N GLN A 93 2.23 6.96 -10.81
CA GLN A 93 0.93 6.83 -11.49
C GLN A 93 -0.09 6.10 -10.61
N LEU A 94 0.29 4.96 -10.00
CA LEU A 94 -0.61 4.23 -9.09
C LEU A 94 -1.04 5.09 -7.90
N ARG A 95 -0.13 5.85 -7.33
CA ARG A 95 -0.44 6.77 -6.24
C ARG A 95 -1.44 7.86 -6.68
N ARG A 96 -1.28 8.40 -7.88
CA ARG A 96 -2.15 9.43 -8.43
C ARG A 96 -3.60 8.97 -8.59
N VAL A 97 -3.86 7.70 -8.80
CA VAL A 97 -5.24 7.18 -8.83
C VAL A 97 -5.99 7.54 -7.56
N TYR A 98 -5.37 7.36 -6.38
CA TYR A 98 -5.99 7.72 -5.10
C TYR A 98 -6.06 9.22 -4.82
N THR A 99 -5.24 10.01 -5.50
CA THR A 99 -5.19 11.46 -5.30
C THR A 99 -6.18 12.20 -6.19
N PHE A 100 -6.40 11.73 -7.41
CA PHE A 100 -7.12 12.47 -8.45
C PHE A 100 -8.43 11.82 -8.90
N CYS A 101 -8.63 10.52 -8.69
CA CYS A 101 -9.91 9.91 -9.04
C CYS A 101 -10.94 10.15 -7.94
N GLU A 102 -12.04 10.80 -8.30
CA GLU A 102 -13.12 11.11 -7.37
C GLU A 102 -14.18 9.99 -7.34
N THR A 103 -14.38 9.32 -8.48
CA THR A 103 -15.40 8.29 -8.63
C THR A 103 -14.80 6.88 -8.75
N ARG A 104 -15.61 5.88 -8.39
CA ARG A 104 -15.27 4.48 -8.63
C ARG A 104 -14.99 4.19 -10.11
N TYR A 105 -15.75 4.83 -11.02
CA TYR A 105 -15.61 4.61 -12.45
C TYR A 105 -14.24 5.10 -12.96
N ASP A 106 -13.86 6.32 -12.59
CA ASP A 106 -12.56 6.90 -12.96
C ASP A 106 -11.41 6.06 -12.40
N ALA A 107 -11.54 5.67 -11.13
CA ALA A 107 -10.53 4.83 -10.47
C ALA A 107 -10.38 3.46 -11.15
N LYS A 108 -11.50 2.84 -11.57
CA LYS A 108 -11.48 1.56 -12.28
C LYS A 108 -10.73 1.69 -13.59
N SER A 109 -11.10 2.66 -14.44
CA SER A 109 -10.44 2.90 -15.71
C SER A 109 -8.95 3.17 -15.53
N ALA A 110 -8.59 4.07 -14.59
CA ALA A 110 -7.20 4.40 -14.32
C ALA A 110 -6.36 3.20 -13.81
N LEU A 111 -6.96 2.31 -13.01
CA LEU A 111 -6.29 1.08 -12.54
C LEU A 111 -6.12 0.06 -13.67
N GLU A 112 -7.11 -0.08 -14.55
CA GLU A 112 -7.02 -0.95 -15.72
C GLU A 112 -5.93 -0.48 -16.68
N ASP A 113 -5.88 0.82 -16.99
CA ASP A 113 -4.83 1.45 -17.81
C ASP A 113 -3.45 1.27 -17.15
N TRP A 114 -3.38 1.49 -15.85
CA TRP A 114 -2.15 1.28 -15.08
C TRP A 114 -1.67 -0.17 -15.16
N CYS A 115 -2.56 -1.16 -15.05
CA CYS A 115 -2.21 -2.58 -15.16
C CYS A 115 -1.66 -2.91 -16.55
N GLN A 116 -2.23 -2.33 -17.61
CA GLN A 116 -1.73 -2.49 -18.97
C GLN A 116 -0.33 -1.89 -19.12
N ALA A 117 -0.11 -0.66 -18.64
CA ALA A 117 1.20 0.00 -18.66
C ALA A 117 2.25 -0.79 -17.86
N ALA A 118 1.89 -1.29 -16.67
CA ALA A 118 2.76 -2.11 -15.84
C ALA A 118 3.20 -3.40 -16.55
N ARG A 119 2.30 -4.06 -17.31
CA ARG A 119 2.64 -5.23 -18.12
C ARG A 119 3.51 -4.86 -19.32
N ALA A 120 3.17 -3.77 -20.01
CA ALA A 120 3.93 -3.29 -21.16
C ALA A 120 5.38 -2.90 -20.82
N SER A 121 5.64 -2.49 -19.56
CA SER A 121 7.00 -2.19 -19.09
C SER A 121 7.95 -3.40 -19.10
N GLY A 122 7.43 -4.63 -19.09
CA GLY A 122 8.22 -5.85 -18.97
C GLY A 122 8.95 -6.02 -17.63
N ILE A 123 8.75 -5.11 -16.66
CA ILE A 123 9.38 -5.18 -15.35
C ILE A 123 8.62 -6.21 -14.49
N PHE A 124 9.29 -7.30 -14.16
CA PHE A 124 8.68 -8.44 -13.47
C PHE A 124 7.89 -8.05 -12.20
N GLU A 125 8.45 -7.18 -11.36
CA GLU A 125 7.81 -6.73 -10.13
C GLU A 125 6.55 -5.89 -10.40
N MET A 126 6.53 -5.12 -11.49
CA MET A 126 5.37 -4.33 -11.91
C MET A 126 4.28 -5.23 -12.48
N CYS A 127 4.64 -6.26 -13.25
CA CYS A 127 3.69 -7.27 -13.71
C CYS A 127 3.05 -8.03 -12.52
N GLN A 128 3.83 -8.38 -11.50
CA GLN A 128 3.29 -8.98 -10.27
C GLN A 128 2.34 -8.04 -9.54
N MET A 129 2.65 -6.75 -9.52
CA MET A 129 1.79 -5.74 -8.91
C MET A 129 0.47 -5.60 -9.67
N ALA A 130 0.51 -5.60 -11.01
CA ALA A 130 -0.68 -5.57 -11.87
C ALA A 130 -1.60 -6.78 -11.59
N ASN A 131 -1.03 -7.99 -11.52
CA ASN A 131 -1.79 -9.19 -11.17
C ASN A 131 -2.45 -9.09 -9.78
N MET A 132 -1.77 -8.48 -8.82
CA MET A 132 -2.33 -8.27 -7.47
C MET A 132 -3.47 -7.25 -7.51
N VAL A 133 -3.32 -6.14 -8.24
CA VAL A 133 -4.37 -5.12 -8.40
C VAL A 133 -5.61 -5.72 -9.03
N GLU A 134 -5.48 -6.44 -10.14
CA GLU A 134 -6.62 -7.08 -10.81
C GLU A 134 -7.31 -8.12 -9.94
N LYS A 135 -6.53 -9.00 -9.30
CA LYS A 135 -7.08 -10.01 -8.38
C LYS A 135 -7.94 -9.41 -7.26
N HIS A 136 -7.61 -8.20 -6.83
CA HIS A 136 -8.26 -7.55 -5.70
C HIS A 136 -9.04 -6.29 -6.08
N LEU A 137 -9.31 -6.09 -7.38
CA LEU A 137 -9.86 -4.86 -7.93
C LEU A 137 -11.15 -4.42 -7.21
N GLU A 138 -12.09 -5.33 -7.01
CA GLU A 138 -13.36 -5.00 -6.32
C GLU A 138 -13.15 -4.49 -4.89
N GLY A 139 -12.24 -5.11 -4.14
CA GLY A 139 -11.91 -4.66 -2.79
C GLY A 139 -11.17 -3.32 -2.77
N ILE A 140 -10.31 -3.06 -3.77
CA ILE A 140 -9.61 -1.79 -3.94
C ILE A 140 -10.62 -0.68 -4.27
N LEU A 141 -11.53 -0.93 -5.21
CA LEU A 141 -12.57 0.02 -5.62
C LEU A 141 -13.57 0.33 -4.49
N GLY A 142 -13.71 -0.54 -3.52
CA GLY A 142 -14.49 -0.27 -2.30
C GLY A 142 -14.05 0.98 -1.55
N TYR A 143 -12.82 1.46 -1.73
CA TYR A 143 -12.36 2.72 -1.18
C TYR A 143 -13.25 3.91 -1.58
N TRP A 144 -13.64 3.97 -2.86
CA TRP A 144 -14.53 5.02 -3.39
C TRP A 144 -16.01 4.77 -3.05
N ASP A 145 -16.44 3.49 -2.96
CA ASP A 145 -17.82 3.15 -2.61
C ASP A 145 -18.21 3.56 -1.18
N PHE A 146 -17.21 3.57 -0.27
CA PHE A 146 -17.44 3.81 1.16
C PHE A 146 -16.79 5.10 1.68
N GLY A 147 -16.77 6.15 0.86
CA GLY A 147 -16.33 7.48 1.27
C GLY A 147 -14.87 7.52 1.72
N HIS A 148 -13.99 6.92 0.92
CA HIS A 148 -12.56 6.85 1.19
C HIS A 148 -12.20 6.09 2.48
N ALA A 149 -12.91 4.97 2.71
CA ALA A 149 -12.72 4.14 3.89
C ALA A 149 -11.27 3.66 4.04
N ASN A 150 -10.73 3.82 5.23
CA ASN A 150 -9.40 3.37 5.60
C ASN A 150 -9.43 2.54 6.90
N SER A 151 -8.34 1.81 7.16
CA SER A 151 -8.22 0.96 8.36
C SER A 151 -7.81 1.72 9.63
N GLY A 152 -7.65 3.04 9.58
CA GLY A 152 -7.09 3.82 10.69
C GLY A 152 -7.86 3.68 11.99
N SER A 153 -9.19 3.60 11.95
CA SER A 153 -10.01 3.36 13.14
C SER A 153 -9.82 1.95 13.70
N ALA A 154 -9.73 0.94 12.84
CA ALA A 154 -9.46 -0.44 13.23
C ALA A 154 -8.04 -0.60 13.79
N GLU A 155 -7.05 0.05 13.18
CA GLU A 155 -5.66 0.07 13.68
C GLU A 155 -5.56 0.75 15.04
N GLY A 156 -6.24 1.89 15.23
CA GLY A 156 -6.33 2.57 16.51
C GLY A 156 -6.97 1.69 17.59
N PHE A 157 -8.03 0.96 17.25
CA PHE A 157 -8.65 0.00 18.15
C PHE A 157 -7.72 -1.17 18.47
N ASN A 158 -7.10 -1.77 17.46
CA ASN A 158 -6.12 -2.86 17.66
C ASN A 158 -4.94 -2.42 18.53
N THR A 159 -4.51 -1.17 18.42
CA THR A 159 -3.45 -0.63 19.28
C THR A 159 -3.91 -0.55 20.73
N LYS A 160 -5.16 -0.14 21.00
CA LYS A 160 -5.74 -0.16 22.36
C LYS A 160 -5.83 -1.57 22.92
N VAL A 161 -6.26 -2.54 22.11
CA VAL A 161 -6.31 -3.96 22.50
C VAL A 161 -4.91 -4.48 22.85
N ARG A 162 -3.90 -4.18 22.04
CA ARG A 162 -2.49 -4.56 22.32
C ARG A 162 -1.98 -3.93 23.63
N LEU A 163 -2.31 -2.66 23.85
CA LEU A 163 -1.93 -1.96 25.08
C LEU A 163 -2.61 -2.61 26.29
N LEU A 164 -3.92 -2.89 26.21
CA LEU A 164 -4.67 -3.60 27.25
C LEU A 164 -4.01 -4.95 27.57
N MET A 165 -3.66 -5.74 26.54
CA MET A 165 -2.99 -7.03 26.74
C MET A 165 -1.62 -6.89 27.41
N LYS A 166 -0.83 -5.88 27.03
CA LYS A 166 0.47 -5.59 27.68
C LYS A 166 0.31 -5.18 29.14
N GLN A 167 -0.62 -4.29 29.44
CA GLN A 167 -0.88 -3.82 30.80
C GLN A 167 -1.44 -4.92 31.73
N SER A 168 -2.09 -5.92 31.15
CA SER A 168 -2.70 -7.02 31.88
C SER A 168 -1.77 -8.22 32.05
N TYR A 169 -0.48 -8.08 31.78
CA TYR A 169 0.55 -9.13 31.92
C TYR A 169 0.18 -10.50 31.33
N GLY A 170 -0.51 -10.50 30.21
CA GLY A 170 -0.95 -11.72 29.53
C GLY A 170 -2.21 -12.34 30.13
N LEU A 171 -3.35 -11.69 29.91
CA LEU A 171 -4.67 -12.25 30.24
C LEU A 171 -4.86 -13.60 29.52
N ARG A 172 -4.88 -14.69 30.29
CA ARG A 172 -5.10 -16.05 29.78
C ARG A 172 -6.59 -16.40 29.63
N ASP A 173 -7.47 -15.69 30.37
CA ASP A 173 -8.92 -15.87 30.25
C ASP A 173 -9.50 -15.07 29.10
N PHE A 174 -9.83 -15.77 28.02
CA PHE A 174 -10.43 -15.17 26.83
C PHE A 174 -11.82 -14.56 27.09
N LYS A 175 -12.61 -15.08 28.02
CA LYS A 175 -13.94 -14.51 28.35
C LYS A 175 -13.76 -13.15 28.99
N TYR A 176 -12.85 -13.06 29.96
CA TYR A 176 -12.54 -11.80 30.63
C TYR A 176 -11.87 -10.79 29.68
N LEU A 177 -10.97 -11.23 28.81
CA LEU A 177 -10.37 -10.39 27.78
C LEU A 177 -11.44 -9.80 26.85
N LYS A 178 -12.41 -10.61 26.42
CA LYS A 178 -13.54 -10.15 25.60
C LYS A 178 -14.33 -9.04 26.30
N LEU A 179 -14.68 -9.21 27.57
CA LEU A 179 -15.37 -8.18 28.35
C LEU A 179 -14.57 -6.89 28.45
N LYS A 180 -13.26 -6.98 28.72
CA LYS A 180 -12.36 -5.82 28.75
C LYS A 180 -12.24 -5.11 27.40
N ILE A 181 -12.25 -5.85 26.29
CA ILE A 181 -12.23 -5.27 24.95
C ILE A 181 -13.56 -4.55 24.66
N MET A 182 -14.68 -5.12 25.07
CA MET A 182 -16.01 -4.51 24.87
C MET A 182 -16.20 -3.24 25.73
N ASP A 183 -15.49 -3.14 26.87
CA ASP A 183 -15.50 -1.95 27.74
C ASP A 183 -14.54 -0.84 27.23
N LEU A 184 -13.73 -1.11 26.23
CA LEU A 184 -12.90 -0.07 25.64
C LEU A 184 -13.78 1.01 24.99
N PRO A 185 -13.55 2.31 25.29
CA PRO A 185 -14.38 3.37 24.74
C PRO A 185 -14.31 3.35 23.22
N SER A 186 -15.44 3.04 22.57
CA SER A 186 -15.63 3.20 21.15
C SER A 186 -15.64 4.70 20.85
N ARG A 187 -14.67 5.18 20.06
CA ARG A 187 -14.81 6.52 19.47
C ARG A 187 -16.06 6.49 18.60
N LYS A 188 -17.06 7.32 18.95
CA LYS A 188 -18.16 7.62 18.03
C LYS A 188 -17.52 8.17 16.75
N ILE A 189 -17.54 7.39 15.69
CA ILE A 189 -17.19 7.89 14.36
C ILE A 189 -18.28 8.89 14.02
N ARG A 190 -17.96 10.19 14.06
CA ARG A 190 -18.83 11.20 13.47
C ARG A 190 -18.73 10.99 11.96
N VAL A 191 -19.66 10.27 11.40
CA VAL A 191 -19.96 10.31 9.97
C VAL A 191 -20.59 11.69 9.75
N SER A 192 -19.83 12.61 9.17
CA SER A 192 -20.41 13.84 8.63
C SER A 192 -21.26 13.41 7.44
N ILE A 193 -22.59 13.54 7.60
CA ILE A 193 -23.57 13.36 6.54
C ILE A 193 -23.48 14.57 5.61
#